data_55b86653fb543dce4515e7d7aeba9695
#
_entry.id   55b86653fb543dce4515e7d7aeba9695
#
_cell.length_a   1.000
_cell.length_b   1.000
_cell.length_c   1.000
_cell.angle_alpha   90.00
_cell.angle_beta   90.00
_cell.angle_gamma   90.00
#
_symmetry.space_group_name_H-M   'P 1'
#
loop_
_entity.id
_entity.type
_entity.pdbx_description
1 polymer ?
#
loop_
_entity_poly.entity_id
_entity_poly.type
_entity_poly.pdbx_seq_one_letter_code
_entity_poly.pdbx_strand_id
1 'polypeptide(L)'
;TVRLIKWCVFCFVGLICIGIVIGVISRLHEFRDDDPDRGALLSGIDKFGAQFSRIAYLDQGWSAADSLWFYTTSQGSNLLPYSFFLVLEQTDSAKLFRDDSNIDRYGYLPQRPTTANPDGLPVGMVKDEYQAKAFMGFTCAACHTTQIDYEQTGIRIDGGPANSDMENFMIDLAEALFHTLGTAEKR
;
A
#
# COMPACT_ATOMS: atom_id res chain seq x y z
N THR A 1 53.26 6.63 -20.33
CA THR A 1 52.13 5.80 -20.76
C THR A 1 51.61 4.92 -19.59
N VAL A 2 52.48 4.19 -18.88
CA VAL A 2 52.04 3.29 -17.77
C VAL A 2 51.44 4.03 -16.57
N ARG A 3 51.96 5.22 -16.22
CA ARG A 3 51.39 6.07 -15.16
C ARG A 3 49.98 6.56 -15.50
N LEU A 4 49.76 6.96 -16.73
CA LEU A 4 48.45 7.45 -17.18
C LEU A 4 47.39 6.33 -17.12
N ILE A 5 47.76 5.12 -17.54
CA ILE A 5 46.88 3.94 -17.48
C ILE A 5 46.49 3.62 -16.03
N LYS A 6 47.45 3.65 -15.08
CA LYS A 6 47.18 3.44 -13.66
C LYS A 6 46.23 4.47 -13.09
N TRP A 7 46.38 5.74 -13.45
CA TRP A 7 45.46 6.81 -13.02
C TRP A 7 44.05 6.62 -13.62
N CYS A 8 43.95 6.26 -14.89
CA CYS A 8 42.65 5.96 -15.52
C CYS A 8 41.93 4.78 -14.85
N VAL A 9 42.66 3.70 -14.53
CA VAL A 9 42.10 2.54 -13.82
C VAL A 9 41.63 2.94 -12.41
N PHE A 10 42.43 3.73 -11.69
CA PHE A 10 42.05 4.20 -10.34
C PHE A 10 40.78 5.09 -10.37
N CYS A 11 40.67 6.02 -11.34
CA CYS A 11 39.51 6.85 -11.52
C CYS A 11 38.28 6.01 -11.88
N PHE A 12 38.40 5.02 -12.76
CA PHE A 12 37.32 4.15 -13.17
C PHE A 12 36.81 3.28 -12.02
N VAL A 13 37.71 2.69 -11.22
CA VAL A 13 37.33 1.93 -10.01
C VAL A 13 36.65 2.86 -9.00
N GLY A 14 37.14 4.08 -8.81
CA GLY A 14 36.55 5.07 -7.92
C GLY A 14 35.09 5.42 -8.34
N LEU A 15 34.86 5.61 -9.63
CA LEU A 15 33.53 5.89 -10.16
C LEU A 15 32.56 4.70 -9.95
N ILE A 16 33.02 3.47 -10.14
CA ILE A 16 32.23 2.26 -9.86
C ILE A 16 31.86 2.19 -8.38
N CYS A 17 32.82 2.41 -7.48
CA CYS A 17 32.58 2.41 -6.02
C CYS A 17 31.56 3.49 -5.62
N ILE A 18 31.68 4.70 -6.18
CA ILE A 18 30.71 5.78 -5.94
C ILE A 18 29.32 5.38 -6.45
N GLY A 19 29.22 4.80 -7.64
CA GLY A 19 27.96 4.30 -8.20
C GLY A 19 27.30 3.23 -7.33
N ILE A 20 28.10 2.29 -6.80
CA ILE A 20 27.60 1.26 -5.87
C ILE A 20 27.10 1.90 -4.57
N VAL A 21 27.88 2.83 -3.99
CA VAL A 21 27.48 3.51 -2.75
C VAL A 21 26.20 4.32 -2.95
N ILE A 22 26.06 5.06 -4.04
CA ILE A 22 24.83 5.79 -4.37
C ILE A 22 23.67 4.81 -4.53
N GLY A 23 23.87 3.70 -5.24
CA GLY A 23 22.85 2.67 -5.42
C GLY A 23 22.38 2.06 -4.09
N VAL A 24 23.32 1.76 -3.19
CA VAL A 24 23.01 1.24 -1.85
C VAL A 24 22.26 2.29 -1.02
N ILE A 25 22.71 3.55 -1.02
CA ILE A 25 22.05 4.63 -0.28
C ILE A 25 20.65 4.86 -0.82
N SER A 26 20.46 4.86 -2.15
CA SER A 26 19.13 5.00 -2.76
C SER A 26 18.19 3.87 -2.34
N ARG A 27 18.68 2.62 -2.33
CA ARG A 27 17.92 1.46 -1.86
C ARG A 27 17.56 1.55 -0.38
N LEU A 28 18.50 1.96 0.47
CA LEU A 28 18.26 2.16 1.90
C LEU A 28 17.24 3.29 2.16
N HIS A 29 17.23 4.31 1.30
CA HIS A 29 16.27 5.41 1.39
C HIS A 29 14.86 4.99 0.91
N GLU A 30 14.78 4.16 -0.12
CA GLU A 30 13.54 3.59 -0.64
C GLU A 30 12.82 2.71 0.38
N PHE A 31 13.58 2.00 1.24
CA PHE A 31 13.06 1.14 2.30
C PHE A 31 13.05 1.81 3.69
N ARG A 32 13.23 3.12 3.75
CA ARG A 32 13.10 3.85 5.01
C ARG A 32 11.64 4.10 5.30
N ASP A 33 11.14 3.49 6.37
CA ASP A 33 9.82 3.78 6.91
C ASP A 33 9.92 5.06 7.74
N ASP A 34 9.52 6.19 7.15
CA ASP A 34 9.48 7.50 7.82
C ASP A 34 8.19 7.69 8.63
N ASP A 35 7.26 6.73 8.55
CA ASP A 35 5.98 6.76 9.25
C ASP A 35 5.85 5.54 10.18
N PRO A 36 6.10 5.72 11.50
CA PRO A 36 6.00 4.61 12.47
C PRO A 36 4.60 4.02 12.55
N ASP A 37 3.57 4.78 12.19
CA ASP A 37 2.18 4.32 12.17
C ASP A 37 1.79 3.66 10.84
N ARG A 38 2.71 3.54 9.89
CA ARG A 38 2.52 2.90 8.57
C ARG A 38 1.24 3.35 7.85
N GLY A 39 0.92 4.63 7.96
CA GLY A 39 -0.29 5.21 7.36
C GLY A 39 -1.58 4.84 8.10
N ALA A 40 -1.54 4.20 9.25
CA ALA A 40 -2.75 3.88 9.99
C ALA A 40 -3.54 5.13 10.35
N LEU A 41 -4.86 5.05 10.25
CA LEU A 41 -5.74 6.04 10.88
C LEU A 41 -5.58 5.93 12.39
N LEU A 42 -5.28 7.04 13.06
CA LEU A 42 -5.03 7.05 14.51
C LEU A 42 -6.31 7.10 15.34
N SER A 43 -7.45 7.25 14.70
CA SER A 43 -8.77 7.19 15.34
C SER A 43 -9.83 6.81 14.32
N GLY A 44 -10.88 6.16 14.77
CA GLY A 44 -11.99 5.78 13.92
C GLY A 44 -13.04 4.98 14.68
N ILE A 45 -14.00 4.48 13.91
CA ILE A 45 -15.00 3.52 14.35
C ILE A 45 -14.94 2.38 13.36
N ASP A 46 -14.75 1.16 13.84
CA ASP A 46 -14.72 -0.02 12.99
C ASP A 46 -16.13 -0.42 12.51
N LYS A 47 -16.19 -1.39 11.60
CA LYS A 47 -17.45 -1.91 11.05
C LYS A 47 -18.39 -2.53 12.10
N PHE A 48 -17.90 -2.81 13.28
CA PHE A 48 -18.69 -3.31 14.43
C PHE A 48 -19.12 -2.22 15.40
N GLY A 49 -18.73 -0.96 15.16
CA GLY A 49 -19.05 0.18 16.00
C GLY A 49 -18.07 0.41 17.17
N ALA A 50 -16.97 -0.35 17.25
CA ALA A 50 -15.93 -0.12 18.24
C ALA A 50 -15.10 1.12 17.86
N GLN A 51 -14.85 1.98 18.84
CA GLN A 51 -14.05 3.19 18.68
C GLN A 51 -12.61 2.94 19.07
N PHE A 52 -11.66 3.51 18.31
CA PHE A 52 -10.26 3.57 18.69
C PHE A 52 -9.72 5.01 18.55
N SER A 53 -8.76 5.35 19.37
CA SER A 53 -8.11 6.67 19.41
C SER A 53 -6.58 6.58 19.39
N ARG A 54 -6.05 5.37 19.21
CA ARG A 54 -4.61 5.09 19.04
C ARG A 54 -4.44 3.76 18.33
N ILE A 55 -3.31 3.59 17.68
CA ILE A 55 -2.90 2.31 17.06
C ILE A 55 -1.68 1.78 17.82
N ALA A 56 -1.69 0.47 18.08
CA ALA A 56 -0.55 -0.27 18.60
C ALA A 56 -0.28 -1.47 17.67
N TYR A 57 0.92 -1.59 17.20
CA TYR A 57 1.33 -2.76 16.41
C TYR A 57 1.79 -3.87 17.35
N LEU A 58 1.27 -5.08 17.14
CA LEU A 58 1.78 -6.26 17.80
C LEU A 58 3.20 -6.54 17.27
N ASP A 59 4.15 -6.71 18.19
CA ASP A 59 5.54 -6.99 17.81
C ASP A 59 5.64 -8.39 17.16
N GLN A 60 6.02 -8.40 15.89
CA GLN A 60 6.26 -9.62 15.10
C GLN A 60 7.75 -9.91 14.94
N GLY A 61 8.62 -9.15 15.58
CA GLY A 61 10.06 -9.22 15.40
C GLY A 61 10.53 -8.69 14.04
N TRP A 62 9.71 -7.90 13.36
CA TRP A 62 10.05 -7.30 12.07
C TRP A 62 10.72 -5.95 12.24
N SER A 63 11.67 -5.67 11.36
CA SER A 63 12.18 -4.31 11.22
C SER A 63 11.17 -3.40 10.51
N ALA A 64 11.34 -2.09 10.62
CA ALA A 64 10.54 -1.12 9.88
C ALA A 64 10.61 -1.36 8.36
N ALA A 65 11.78 -1.76 7.85
CA ALA A 65 11.96 -2.09 6.43
C ALA A 65 11.19 -3.35 6.01
N ASP A 66 11.16 -4.40 6.85
CA ASP A 66 10.38 -5.62 6.57
C ASP A 66 8.90 -5.31 6.54
N SER A 67 8.43 -4.49 7.46
CA SER A 67 7.04 -4.05 7.52
C SER A 67 6.66 -3.21 6.31
N LEU A 68 7.49 -2.24 5.92
CA LEU A 68 7.26 -1.43 4.72
C LEU A 68 7.22 -2.31 3.46
N TRP A 69 8.13 -3.27 3.33
CA TRP A 69 8.14 -4.23 2.24
C TRP A 69 6.84 -5.04 2.20
N PHE A 70 6.37 -5.53 3.34
CA PHE A 70 5.13 -6.30 3.46
C PHE A 70 3.89 -5.50 3.03
N TYR A 71 3.85 -4.20 3.35
CA TYR A 71 2.73 -3.32 2.99
C TYR A 71 2.76 -2.84 1.53
N THR A 72 3.92 -2.80 0.90
CA THR A 72 4.09 -2.13 -0.40
C THR A 72 4.48 -3.06 -1.55
N THR A 73 4.87 -4.31 -1.28
CA THR A 73 5.29 -5.23 -2.34
C THR A 73 4.09 -5.92 -2.95
N SER A 74 3.84 -5.66 -4.24
CA SER A 74 2.77 -6.28 -5.01
C SER A 74 2.94 -7.79 -5.12
N GLN A 75 1.80 -8.51 -5.11
CA GLN A 75 1.73 -9.93 -5.50
C GLN A 75 1.61 -10.13 -7.01
N GLY A 76 1.58 -9.05 -7.82
CA GLY A 76 1.38 -9.11 -9.26
C GLY A 76 -0.07 -9.35 -9.69
N SER A 77 -1.05 -8.99 -8.88
CA SER A 77 -2.47 -9.27 -9.16
C SER A 77 -3.09 -8.42 -10.28
N ASN A 78 -2.56 -7.21 -10.56
CA ASN A 78 -2.95 -6.36 -11.70
C ASN A 78 -4.48 -6.30 -11.97
N LEU A 79 -5.29 -5.93 -10.98
CA LEU A 79 -6.74 -6.09 -11.01
C LEU A 79 -7.42 -5.15 -12.02
N LEU A 80 -7.09 -3.84 -11.98
CA LEU A 80 -7.66 -2.84 -12.88
C LEU A 80 -6.69 -1.67 -13.05
N PRO A 81 -6.82 -0.84 -14.11
CA PRO A 81 -5.96 0.32 -14.29
C PRO A 81 -5.98 1.23 -13.06
N TYR A 82 -4.80 1.59 -12.57
CA TYR A 82 -4.64 2.33 -11.31
C TYR A 82 -5.41 3.65 -11.28
N SER A 83 -5.25 4.46 -12.34
CA SER A 83 -5.96 5.74 -12.48
C SER A 83 -7.48 5.59 -12.46
N PHE A 84 -7.98 4.46 -12.93
CA PHE A 84 -9.41 4.17 -12.93
C PHE A 84 -9.89 3.85 -11.50
N PHE A 85 -9.15 3.03 -10.75
CA PHE A 85 -9.47 2.74 -9.35
C PHE A 85 -9.53 4.01 -8.48
N LEU A 86 -8.63 4.98 -8.73
CA LEU A 86 -8.59 6.21 -7.94
C LEU A 86 -9.85 7.06 -8.06
N VAL A 87 -10.58 6.97 -9.17
CA VAL A 87 -11.76 7.79 -9.47
C VAL A 87 -13.05 6.99 -9.57
N LEU A 88 -12.99 5.66 -9.44
CA LEU A 88 -14.17 4.80 -9.51
C LEU A 88 -15.17 5.18 -8.42
N GLU A 89 -16.40 5.42 -8.80
CA GLU A 89 -17.51 5.68 -7.88
C GLU A 89 -18.20 4.36 -7.48
N GLN A 90 -18.88 4.40 -6.36
CA GLN A 90 -19.78 3.33 -5.92
C GLN A 90 -20.99 3.22 -6.88
N THR A 91 -21.61 2.07 -6.92
CA THR A 91 -22.74 1.81 -7.83
C THR A 91 -23.92 2.75 -7.60
N ASP A 92 -24.23 3.06 -6.35
CA ASP A 92 -25.42 3.77 -5.90
C ASP A 92 -25.16 5.22 -5.47
N SER A 93 -23.93 5.71 -5.55
CA SER A 93 -23.56 7.07 -5.13
C SER A 93 -22.38 7.62 -5.92
N ALA A 94 -22.18 8.95 -5.84
CA ALA A 94 -20.98 9.62 -6.37
C ALA A 94 -19.78 9.57 -5.42
N LYS A 95 -19.86 8.84 -4.31
CA LYS A 95 -18.71 8.62 -3.45
C LYS A 95 -17.74 7.66 -4.12
N LEU A 96 -16.46 7.86 -3.87
CA LEU A 96 -15.44 6.98 -4.43
C LEU A 96 -15.59 5.55 -3.88
N PHE A 97 -15.34 4.56 -4.73
CA PHE A 97 -15.32 3.16 -4.31
C PHE A 97 -14.29 2.92 -3.19
N ARG A 98 -13.16 3.64 -3.25
CA ARG A 98 -12.10 3.60 -2.24
C ARG A 98 -12.33 4.53 -1.03
N ASP A 99 -13.51 5.11 -0.85
CA ASP A 99 -13.87 5.88 0.36
C ASP A 99 -13.68 5.00 1.61
N ASP A 100 -13.12 5.59 2.67
CA ASP A 100 -12.75 4.86 3.89
C ASP A 100 -13.91 4.05 4.45
N SER A 101 -15.11 4.64 4.49
CA SER A 101 -16.31 3.97 5.00
C SER A 101 -16.74 2.78 4.14
N ASN A 102 -16.51 2.85 2.82
CA ASN A 102 -16.81 1.74 1.92
C ASN A 102 -15.77 0.63 2.04
N ILE A 103 -14.51 0.98 2.18
CA ILE A 103 -13.40 0.03 2.36
C ILE A 103 -13.53 -0.72 3.70
N ASP A 104 -13.84 0.01 4.78
CA ASP A 104 -14.06 -0.57 6.11
C ASP A 104 -15.24 -1.54 6.13
N ARG A 105 -16.29 -1.31 5.33
CA ARG A 105 -17.43 -2.20 5.16
C ARG A 105 -17.02 -3.63 4.77
N TYR A 106 -15.96 -3.78 3.99
CA TYR A 106 -15.40 -5.09 3.63
C TYR A 106 -14.37 -5.60 4.64
N GLY A 107 -14.09 -4.84 5.70
CA GLY A 107 -13.08 -5.18 6.70
C GLY A 107 -11.64 -4.97 6.26
N TYR A 108 -11.41 -4.27 5.15
CA TYR A 108 -10.11 -3.71 4.86
C TYR A 108 -9.85 -2.49 5.73
N LEU A 109 -8.58 -2.22 6.01
CA LEU A 109 -8.16 -1.16 6.91
C LEU A 109 -7.80 0.11 6.11
N PRO A 110 -8.56 1.21 6.22
CA PRO A 110 -8.22 2.48 5.59
C PRO A 110 -6.86 3.00 6.07
N GLN A 111 -6.18 3.76 5.19
CA GLN A 111 -4.91 4.40 5.50
C GLN A 111 -4.93 5.87 5.08
N ARG A 112 -4.17 6.70 5.81
CA ARG A 112 -3.83 8.05 5.38
C ARG A 112 -2.68 8.03 4.38
N PRO A 113 -2.55 9.06 3.51
CA PRO A 113 -1.39 9.19 2.64
C PRO A 113 -0.07 9.23 3.40
N THR A 114 0.94 8.54 2.84
CA THR A 114 2.33 8.54 3.30
C THR A 114 3.28 8.66 2.11
N THR A 115 4.58 8.78 2.35
CA THR A 115 5.57 8.79 1.28
C THR A 115 5.54 7.48 0.46
N ALA A 116 5.34 6.33 1.11
CA ALA A 116 5.28 5.03 0.47
C ALA A 116 3.89 4.72 -0.14
N ASN A 117 2.85 5.40 0.30
CA ASN A 117 1.46 5.24 -0.15
C ASN A 117 0.82 6.64 -0.35
N PRO A 118 1.24 7.41 -1.36
CA PRO A 118 0.83 8.82 -1.52
C PRO A 118 -0.67 9.00 -1.78
N ASP A 119 -1.35 7.99 -2.32
CA ASP A 119 -2.78 8.03 -2.60
C ASP A 119 -3.66 7.52 -1.45
N GLY A 120 -3.05 7.11 -0.32
CA GLY A 120 -3.77 6.60 0.85
C GLY A 120 -4.59 5.34 0.53
N LEU A 121 -4.01 4.42 -0.24
CA LEU A 121 -4.69 3.14 -0.51
C LEU A 121 -4.85 2.35 0.79
N PRO A 122 -5.92 1.58 0.94
CA PRO A 122 -6.12 0.71 2.11
C PRO A 122 -4.98 -0.29 2.30
N VAL A 123 -4.81 -0.78 3.52
CA VAL A 123 -3.84 -1.85 3.82
C VAL A 123 -4.03 -3.00 2.85
N GLY A 124 -2.92 -3.43 2.25
CA GLY A 124 -2.93 -4.52 1.31
C GLY A 124 -3.24 -4.15 -0.13
N MET A 125 -3.54 -2.89 -0.42
CA MET A 125 -3.71 -2.39 -1.79
C MET A 125 -2.50 -1.55 -2.19
N VAL A 126 -2.06 -1.71 -3.44
CA VAL A 126 -0.83 -1.09 -3.93
C VAL A 126 -0.97 -0.69 -5.40
N LYS A 127 -0.22 0.35 -5.79
CA LYS A 127 0.06 0.64 -7.19
C LYS A 127 1.12 -0.34 -7.68
N ASP A 128 0.74 -1.20 -8.63
CA ASP A 128 1.63 -2.13 -9.31
C ASP A 128 1.97 -1.65 -10.71
N GLU A 129 3.17 -1.95 -11.19
CA GLU A 129 3.60 -1.59 -12.55
C GLU A 129 3.92 -2.86 -13.35
N TYR A 130 3.13 -3.10 -14.39
CA TYR A 130 3.32 -4.20 -15.31
C TYR A 130 3.33 -3.70 -16.75
N GLN A 131 4.37 -4.05 -17.54
CA GLN A 131 4.55 -3.63 -18.92
C GLN A 131 4.35 -2.12 -19.15
N ALA A 132 4.97 -1.30 -18.28
CA ALA A 132 4.88 0.16 -18.29
C ALA A 132 3.46 0.73 -18.10
N LYS A 133 2.55 -0.05 -17.52
CA LYS A 133 1.20 0.38 -17.15
C LYS A 133 1.02 0.20 -15.64
N ALA A 134 0.31 1.15 -15.03
CA ALA A 134 -0.01 1.10 -13.61
C ALA A 134 -1.36 0.42 -13.38
N PHE A 135 -1.40 -0.49 -12.42
CA PHE A 135 -2.59 -1.22 -12.00
C PHE A 135 -2.77 -1.11 -10.49
N MET A 136 -4.00 -1.23 -10.01
CA MET A 136 -4.27 -1.55 -8.62
C MET A 136 -4.05 -3.05 -8.42
N GLY A 137 -3.27 -3.40 -7.42
CA GLY A 137 -2.98 -4.78 -7.06
C GLY A 137 -3.02 -4.99 -5.55
N PHE A 138 -2.89 -6.24 -5.14
CA PHE A 138 -2.80 -6.62 -3.74
C PHE A 138 -1.36 -6.92 -3.31
N THR A 139 -1.12 -6.71 -2.01
CA THR A 139 0.05 -7.20 -1.29
C THR A 139 -0.35 -8.33 -0.36
N CYS A 140 0.62 -8.98 0.30
CA CYS A 140 0.34 -9.99 1.32
C CYS A 140 -0.50 -9.43 2.48
N ALA A 141 -0.38 -8.15 2.79
CA ALA A 141 -1.11 -7.49 3.85
C ALA A 141 -2.64 -7.45 3.63
N ALA A 142 -3.12 -7.56 2.38
CA ALA A 142 -4.56 -7.62 2.08
C ALA A 142 -5.27 -8.80 2.77
N CYS A 143 -4.58 -9.93 2.89
CA CYS A 143 -5.10 -11.16 3.50
C CYS A 143 -4.46 -11.44 4.86
N HIS A 144 -3.37 -10.76 5.20
CA HIS A 144 -2.57 -11.08 6.38
C HIS A 144 -2.27 -9.86 7.26
N THR A 145 -3.20 -8.91 7.35
CA THR A 145 -3.19 -7.86 8.37
C THR A 145 -4.59 -7.69 8.94
N THR A 146 -4.70 -7.68 10.24
CA THR A 146 -5.96 -7.45 10.95
C THR A 146 -5.79 -6.40 12.03
N GLN A 147 -6.90 -5.83 12.47
CA GLN A 147 -6.94 -4.94 13.62
C GLN A 147 -8.01 -5.43 14.59
N ILE A 148 -7.68 -5.44 15.87
CA ILE A 148 -8.60 -5.75 16.96
C ILE A 148 -8.71 -4.49 17.81
N ASP A 149 -9.91 -3.95 17.94
CA ASP A 149 -10.15 -2.77 18.75
C ASP A 149 -10.49 -3.18 20.18
N TYR A 150 -9.67 -2.75 21.13
CA TYR A 150 -9.83 -3.01 22.55
C TYR A 150 -9.46 -1.77 23.38
N GLU A 151 -10.33 -1.37 24.30
CA GLU A 151 -10.12 -0.19 25.17
C GLU A 151 -9.61 1.05 24.41
N GLN A 152 -10.28 1.40 23.32
CA GLN A 152 -9.94 2.51 22.43
C GLN A 152 -8.56 2.37 21.73
N THR A 153 -7.98 1.19 21.73
CA THR A 153 -6.72 0.90 21.02
C THR A 153 -6.99 -0.06 19.88
N GLY A 154 -6.66 0.36 18.65
CA GLY A 154 -6.56 -0.53 17.51
C GLY A 154 -5.26 -1.32 17.60
N ILE A 155 -5.33 -2.59 17.97
CA ILE A 155 -4.17 -3.50 17.99
C ILE A 155 -4.03 -4.09 16.60
N ARG A 156 -3.01 -3.65 15.87
CA ARG A 156 -2.74 -4.12 14.51
C ARG A 156 -1.77 -5.29 14.51
N ILE A 157 -2.13 -6.35 13.79
CA ILE A 157 -1.40 -7.62 13.76
C ILE A 157 -1.02 -7.89 12.31
N ASP A 158 0.24 -7.63 11.97
CA ASP A 158 0.82 -7.99 10.69
C ASP A 158 1.11 -9.50 10.66
N GLY A 159 0.84 -10.16 9.54
CA GLY A 159 0.95 -11.61 9.41
C GLY A 159 -0.25 -12.40 9.95
N GLY A 160 -1.17 -11.77 10.67
CA GLY A 160 -2.42 -12.37 11.14
C GLY A 160 -3.45 -12.48 10.01
N PRO A 161 -4.40 -13.42 10.05
CA PRO A 161 -5.46 -13.52 9.05
C PRO A 161 -6.33 -12.25 9.07
N ALA A 162 -6.55 -11.66 7.91
CA ALA A 162 -7.42 -10.51 7.77
C ALA A 162 -8.90 -10.87 8.01
N ASN A 163 -9.67 -9.93 8.54
CA ASN A 163 -11.14 -10.02 8.63
C ASN A 163 -11.82 -9.46 7.36
N SER A 164 -11.09 -9.42 6.25
CA SER A 164 -11.60 -8.85 5.00
C SER A 164 -12.56 -9.80 4.28
N ASP A 165 -13.66 -9.23 3.79
CA ASP A 165 -14.62 -9.86 2.90
C ASP A 165 -14.21 -9.61 1.44
N MET A 166 -13.21 -10.34 0.99
CA MET A 166 -12.67 -10.21 -0.37
C MET A 166 -13.71 -10.59 -1.43
N GLU A 167 -14.60 -11.53 -1.15
CA GLU A 167 -15.61 -11.96 -2.10
C GLU A 167 -16.57 -10.82 -2.45
N ASN A 168 -17.19 -10.22 -1.45
CA ASN A 168 -18.10 -9.09 -1.67
C ASN A 168 -17.37 -7.85 -2.19
N PHE A 169 -16.12 -7.59 -1.75
CA PHE A 169 -15.30 -6.53 -2.32
C PHE A 169 -15.12 -6.71 -3.84
N MET A 170 -14.79 -7.90 -4.31
CA MET A 170 -14.58 -8.18 -5.74
C MET A 170 -15.88 -8.13 -6.55
N ILE A 171 -16.98 -8.60 -5.98
CA ILE A 171 -18.31 -8.52 -6.61
C ILE A 171 -18.72 -7.05 -6.80
N ASP A 172 -18.69 -6.27 -5.72
CA ASP A 172 -19.12 -4.87 -5.75
C ASP A 172 -18.17 -4.00 -6.59
N LEU A 173 -16.86 -4.33 -6.62
CA LEU A 173 -15.90 -3.69 -7.51
C LEU A 173 -16.25 -3.93 -8.98
N ALA A 174 -16.60 -5.17 -9.34
CA ALA A 174 -17.01 -5.50 -10.69
C ALA A 174 -18.33 -4.81 -11.05
N GLU A 175 -19.32 -4.77 -10.15
CA GLU A 175 -20.57 -4.06 -10.35
C GLU A 175 -20.36 -2.56 -10.55
N ALA A 176 -19.52 -1.90 -9.75
CA ALA A 176 -19.19 -0.49 -9.92
C ALA A 176 -18.53 -0.21 -11.27
N LEU A 177 -17.63 -1.10 -11.74
CA LEU A 177 -17.02 -1.01 -13.06
C LEU A 177 -18.05 -1.14 -14.18
N PHE A 178 -18.92 -2.14 -14.13
CA PHE A 178 -19.98 -2.33 -15.13
C PHE A 178 -20.98 -1.17 -15.14
N HIS A 179 -21.34 -0.66 -13.98
CA HIS A 179 -22.22 0.49 -13.87
C HIS A 179 -21.61 1.75 -14.48
N THR A 180 -20.32 2.01 -14.22
CA THR A 180 -19.59 3.14 -14.81
C THR A 180 -19.52 3.02 -16.34
N LEU A 181 -19.25 1.83 -16.88
CA LEU A 181 -19.21 1.59 -18.33
C LEU A 181 -20.58 1.71 -18.98
N GLY A 182 -21.66 1.36 -18.29
CA GLY A 182 -23.05 1.41 -18.76
C GLY A 182 -23.68 2.79 -18.70
N THR A 183 -23.18 3.68 -17.84
CA THR A 183 -23.80 4.99 -17.56
C THR A 183 -23.04 6.10 -18.29
N ALA A 184 -23.71 6.81 -19.22
CA ALA A 184 -23.09 7.88 -20.00
C ALA A 184 -22.59 9.07 -19.15
N GLU A 185 -23.21 9.31 -18.00
CA GLU A 185 -22.85 10.38 -17.05
C GLU A 185 -21.58 10.06 -16.25
N LYS A 186 -21.22 8.78 -16.13
CA LYS A 186 -20.04 8.30 -15.38
C LYS A 186 -18.82 7.96 -16.27
N ARG A 187 -18.93 8.13 -17.57
CA ARG A 187 -17.82 7.95 -18.53
C ARG A 187 -16.99 9.25 -18.68
#